data_e72bdde27758a9f2cb6eb209a64439a9
#
_entry.id   e72bdde27758a9f2cb6eb209a64439a9
#
_cell.length_a   1.000
_cell.length_b   1.000
_cell.length_c   1.000
_cell.angle_alpha   90.00
_cell.angle_beta   90.00
_cell.angle_gamma   90.00
#
_symmetry.space_group_name_H-M   'P 1'
#
loop_
_entity.id
_entity.type
_entity.pdbx_description
1 polymer ?
#
loop_
_entity_poly.entity_id
_entity_poly.type
_entity_poly.pdbx_seq_one_letter_code
_entity_poly.pdbx_strand_id
1 'polypeptide(L)'
;YAKDYIETCRFIKENLPYAHIVGGVSNLSFAFKGNNAIRESMHSCFLYHAAKAGMDFGIVNAGVLPVYEEIPLEERTLIEDLIFNRFVNATDKLLNYAESVKDRKSGSNNSVDNLKWREKPVVERVAYSLLKGYEQFIQEDIEELRQQLESPMALIEGPLMDAMNEVGRLFGEGKLFLPQVVKSARVMQK
;
A
#
# COMPACT_ATOMS: atom_id res chain seq x y z
N TYR A 1 -7.71 -4.68 -12.57
CA TYR A 1 -8.00 -3.44 -13.35
C TYR A 1 -6.86 -3.07 -14.30
N ALA A 2 -5.58 -2.99 -13.84
CA ALA A 2 -4.48 -2.57 -14.72
C ALA A 2 -4.24 -3.57 -15.84
N LYS A 3 -4.20 -4.86 -15.53
CA LYS A 3 -4.12 -5.95 -16.50
C LYS A 3 -5.27 -5.88 -17.50
N ASP A 4 -6.49 -5.79 -17.01
CA ASP A 4 -7.70 -5.76 -17.84
C ASP A 4 -7.71 -4.54 -18.78
N TYR A 5 -7.23 -3.39 -18.29
CA TYR A 5 -7.07 -2.20 -19.12
C TYR A 5 -6.09 -2.44 -20.29
N ILE A 6 -4.92 -3.03 -20.01
CA ILE A 6 -3.91 -3.35 -21.04
C ILE A 6 -4.48 -4.35 -22.07
N GLU A 7 -5.20 -5.38 -21.61
CA GLU A 7 -5.87 -6.35 -22.48
C GLU A 7 -6.97 -5.68 -23.32
N THR A 8 -7.75 -4.76 -22.71
CA THR A 8 -8.77 -4.00 -23.43
C THR A 8 -8.15 -3.09 -24.50
N CYS A 9 -6.98 -2.49 -24.25
CA CYS A 9 -6.28 -1.72 -25.28
C CYS A 9 -5.97 -2.57 -26.53
N ARG A 10 -5.45 -3.77 -26.34
CA ARG A 10 -5.19 -4.71 -27.45
C ARG A 10 -6.48 -5.05 -28.19
N PHE A 11 -7.52 -5.43 -27.46
CA PHE A 11 -8.81 -5.79 -28.05
C PHE A 11 -9.39 -4.64 -28.89
N ILE A 12 -9.36 -3.38 -28.37
CA ILE A 12 -9.86 -2.22 -29.10
C ILE A 12 -9.06 -2.01 -30.38
N LYS A 13 -7.71 -2.08 -30.32
CA LYS A 13 -6.87 -1.87 -31.52
C LYS A 13 -7.06 -2.95 -32.57
N GLU A 14 -7.32 -4.17 -32.16
CA GLU A 14 -7.56 -5.28 -33.09
C GLU A 14 -8.95 -5.21 -33.74
N ASN A 15 -9.96 -4.75 -33.02
CA ASN A 15 -11.36 -4.81 -33.48
C ASN A 15 -11.93 -3.44 -33.91
N LEU A 16 -11.34 -2.33 -33.47
CA LEU A 16 -11.81 -0.96 -33.73
C LEU A 16 -10.64 -0.08 -34.20
N PRO A 17 -10.16 -0.25 -35.45
CA PRO A 17 -8.89 0.32 -35.91
C PRO A 17 -8.82 1.84 -35.92
N TYR A 18 -9.98 2.52 -35.90
CA TYR A 18 -10.04 4.00 -35.89
C TYR A 18 -10.25 4.57 -34.47
N ALA A 19 -10.39 3.74 -33.45
CA ALA A 19 -10.56 4.21 -32.09
C ALA A 19 -9.20 4.60 -31.48
N HIS A 20 -9.20 5.76 -30.80
CA HIS A 20 -8.07 6.19 -29.97
C HIS A 20 -8.36 5.91 -28.49
N ILE A 21 -7.31 5.54 -27.76
CA ILE A 21 -7.40 5.14 -26.35
C ILE A 21 -6.66 6.16 -25.50
N VAL A 22 -7.36 6.74 -24.52
CA VAL A 22 -6.77 7.63 -23.52
C VAL A 22 -6.96 7.06 -22.12
N GLY A 23 -5.93 7.10 -21.28
CA GLY A 23 -5.96 6.57 -19.92
C GLY A 23 -5.54 7.57 -18.86
N GLY A 24 -6.28 7.62 -17.75
CA GLY A 24 -5.92 8.36 -16.54
C GLY A 24 -4.98 7.52 -15.67
N VAL A 25 -3.66 7.72 -15.81
CA VAL A 25 -2.64 6.86 -15.22
C VAL A 25 -2.55 6.96 -13.69
N SER A 26 -2.81 8.14 -13.12
CA SER A 26 -2.66 8.39 -11.68
C SER A 26 -3.56 7.50 -10.79
N ASN A 27 -4.69 7.02 -11.30
CA ASN A 27 -5.60 6.14 -10.57
C ASN A 27 -4.97 4.80 -10.20
N LEU A 28 -4.03 4.30 -11.02
CA LEU A 28 -3.30 3.07 -10.78
C LEU A 28 -2.59 3.03 -9.42
N SER A 29 -2.03 4.16 -9.02
CA SER A 29 -1.16 4.26 -7.85
C SER A 29 -1.84 4.92 -6.64
N PHE A 30 -3.15 5.06 -6.64
CA PHE A 30 -3.88 5.74 -5.58
C PHE A 30 -3.63 5.15 -4.19
N ALA A 31 -3.52 3.81 -4.10
CA ALA A 31 -3.21 3.09 -2.87
C ALA A 31 -1.84 3.46 -2.26
N PHE A 32 -0.93 4.00 -3.08
CA PHE A 32 0.43 4.42 -2.67
C PHE A 32 0.55 5.94 -2.50
N LYS A 33 -0.56 6.65 -2.30
CA LYS A 33 -0.55 8.10 -2.04
C LYS A 33 0.37 8.40 -0.85
N GLY A 34 1.30 9.36 -1.05
CA GLY A 34 2.34 9.71 -0.05
C GLY A 34 3.71 9.07 -0.32
N ASN A 35 3.84 8.13 -1.27
CA ASN A 35 5.12 7.63 -1.76
C ASN A 35 5.27 7.94 -3.25
N ASN A 36 5.71 9.16 -3.57
CA ASN A 36 5.77 9.64 -4.95
C ASN A 36 6.75 8.81 -5.80
N ALA A 37 7.89 8.38 -5.25
CA ALA A 37 8.88 7.60 -6.00
C ALA A 37 8.28 6.30 -6.56
N ILE A 38 7.63 5.51 -5.70
CA ILE A 38 6.95 4.26 -6.13
C ILE A 38 5.82 4.56 -7.11
N ARG A 39 5.05 5.63 -6.88
CA ARG A 39 3.95 6.01 -7.77
C ARG A 39 4.44 6.37 -9.17
N GLU A 40 5.52 7.12 -9.26
CA GLU A 40 6.15 7.53 -10.51
C GLU A 40 6.68 6.31 -11.28
N SER A 41 7.36 5.38 -10.59
CA SER A 41 7.79 4.11 -11.17
C SER A 41 6.61 3.24 -11.64
N MET A 42 5.52 3.18 -10.86
CA MET A 42 4.29 2.48 -11.27
C MET A 42 3.68 3.08 -12.54
N HIS A 43 3.64 4.41 -12.64
CA HIS A 43 3.14 5.09 -13.83
C HIS A 43 3.99 4.76 -15.05
N SER A 44 5.32 4.78 -14.93
CA SER A 44 6.23 4.45 -16.03
C SER A 44 6.09 3.00 -16.48
N CYS A 45 6.05 2.04 -15.54
CA CYS A 45 5.84 0.63 -15.88
C CYS A 45 4.50 0.41 -16.58
N PHE A 46 3.42 1.02 -16.07
CA PHE A 46 2.10 0.89 -16.69
C PHE A 46 2.06 1.50 -18.09
N LEU A 47 2.57 2.72 -18.26
CA LEU A 47 2.61 3.40 -19.56
C LEU A 47 3.40 2.61 -20.59
N TYR A 48 4.54 2.03 -20.22
CA TYR A 48 5.34 1.18 -21.09
C TYR A 48 4.53 0.00 -21.65
N HIS A 49 3.81 -0.72 -20.80
CA HIS A 49 3.02 -1.87 -21.22
C HIS A 49 1.72 -1.46 -21.93
N ALA A 50 1.05 -0.40 -21.48
CA ALA A 50 -0.18 0.09 -22.09
C ALA A 50 0.07 0.69 -23.49
N ALA A 51 1.16 1.43 -23.68
CA ALA A 51 1.57 1.93 -25.00
C ALA A 51 1.88 0.79 -25.96
N LYS A 52 2.61 -0.24 -25.52
CA LYS A 52 2.84 -1.47 -26.29
C LYS A 52 1.56 -2.21 -26.66
N ALA A 53 0.52 -2.08 -25.84
CA ALA A 53 -0.80 -2.65 -26.09
C ALA A 53 -1.70 -1.78 -26.98
N GLY A 54 -1.23 -0.58 -27.37
CA GLY A 54 -1.93 0.32 -28.27
C GLY A 54 -2.63 1.50 -27.62
N MET A 55 -2.35 1.83 -26.35
CA MET A 55 -2.80 3.08 -25.76
C MET A 55 -2.13 4.27 -26.45
N ASP A 56 -2.92 5.24 -26.92
CA ASP A 56 -2.41 6.39 -27.69
C ASP A 56 -2.03 7.57 -26.77
N PHE A 57 -2.79 7.82 -25.71
CA PHE A 57 -2.60 8.98 -24.84
C PHE A 57 -2.71 8.60 -23.37
N GLY A 58 -1.81 9.13 -22.54
CA GLY A 58 -1.84 9.00 -21.09
C GLY A 58 -2.00 10.36 -20.40
N ILE A 59 -2.95 10.47 -19.49
CA ILE A 59 -3.07 11.67 -18.63
C ILE A 59 -2.22 11.41 -17.40
N VAL A 60 -1.05 12.06 -17.33
CA VAL A 60 -0.04 11.85 -16.30
C VAL A 60 0.84 13.09 -16.15
N ASN A 61 1.51 13.26 -15.01
CA ASN A 61 2.57 14.25 -14.86
C ASN A 61 3.87 13.73 -15.51
N ALA A 62 4.08 14.07 -16.77
CA ALA A 62 5.22 13.58 -17.56
C ALA A 62 6.59 14.04 -17.02
N GLY A 63 6.64 15.20 -16.33
CA GLY A 63 7.89 15.78 -15.83
C GLY A 63 8.57 15.01 -14.68
N VAL A 64 7.89 14.03 -14.09
CA VAL A 64 8.41 13.26 -12.94
C VAL A 64 8.52 11.76 -13.21
N LEU A 65 8.27 11.33 -14.45
CA LEU A 65 8.33 9.91 -14.79
C LEU A 65 9.79 9.45 -14.97
N PRO A 66 10.24 8.43 -14.23
CA PRO A 66 11.52 7.78 -14.52
C PRO A 66 11.43 7.02 -15.86
N VAL A 67 12.56 6.89 -16.54
CA VAL A 67 12.66 6.03 -17.71
C VAL A 67 12.48 4.58 -17.28
N TYR A 68 11.67 3.80 -17.99
CA TYR A 68 11.32 2.43 -17.61
C TYR A 68 12.56 1.54 -17.38
N GLU A 69 13.57 1.66 -18.23
CA GLU A 69 14.83 0.90 -18.15
C GLU A 69 15.69 1.31 -16.96
N GLU A 70 15.55 2.52 -16.45
CA GLU A 70 16.32 3.05 -15.31
C GLU A 70 15.70 2.66 -13.95
N ILE A 71 14.46 2.17 -13.94
CA ILE A 71 13.83 1.66 -12.70
C ILE A 71 14.60 0.42 -12.24
N PRO A 72 15.03 0.35 -10.95
CA PRO A 72 15.71 -0.81 -10.41
C PRO A 72 14.95 -2.11 -10.71
N LEU A 73 15.66 -3.15 -11.14
CA LEU A 73 15.04 -4.40 -11.61
C LEU A 73 14.10 -5.02 -10.56
N GLU A 74 14.50 -4.99 -9.28
CA GLU A 74 13.68 -5.50 -8.18
C GLU A 74 12.35 -4.72 -8.07
N GLU A 75 12.42 -3.40 -8.05
CA GLU A 75 11.25 -2.51 -7.98
C GLU A 75 10.34 -2.71 -9.18
N ARG A 76 10.91 -2.72 -10.39
CA ARG A 76 10.19 -2.94 -11.63
C ARG A 76 9.46 -4.28 -11.64
N THR A 77 10.12 -5.35 -11.21
CA THR A 77 9.52 -6.69 -11.14
C THR A 77 8.33 -6.71 -10.18
N LEU A 78 8.47 -6.12 -8.99
CA LEU A 78 7.38 -6.05 -8.01
C LEU A 78 6.19 -5.23 -8.52
N ILE A 79 6.46 -4.13 -9.23
CA ILE A 79 5.43 -3.30 -9.86
C ILE A 79 4.71 -4.08 -10.97
N GLU A 80 5.44 -4.78 -11.83
CA GLU A 80 4.84 -5.59 -12.90
C GLU A 80 4.02 -6.75 -12.35
N ASP A 81 4.48 -7.40 -11.28
CA ASP A 81 3.72 -8.46 -10.60
C ASP A 81 2.38 -7.93 -10.10
N LEU A 82 2.35 -6.70 -9.60
CA LEU A 82 1.11 -6.03 -9.19
C LEU A 82 0.23 -5.65 -10.39
N ILE A 83 0.80 -5.01 -11.42
CA ILE A 83 0.06 -4.58 -12.62
C ILE A 83 -0.61 -5.77 -13.31
N PHE A 84 0.11 -6.89 -13.46
CA PHE A 84 -0.37 -8.08 -14.13
C PHE A 84 -1.08 -9.07 -13.20
N ASN A 85 -1.19 -8.74 -11.90
CA ASN A 85 -1.82 -9.61 -10.90
C ASN A 85 -1.25 -11.04 -10.92
N ARG A 86 0.09 -11.16 -10.96
CA ARG A 86 0.77 -12.46 -11.08
C ARG A 86 0.67 -13.28 -9.80
N PHE A 87 0.60 -12.62 -8.65
CA PHE A 87 0.55 -13.26 -7.32
C PHE A 87 -0.50 -12.60 -6.42
N VAL A 88 -1.16 -13.38 -5.58
CA VAL A 88 -2.16 -12.90 -4.61
C VAL A 88 -1.57 -11.86 -3.64
N ASN A 89 -0.30 -12.02 -3.28
CA ASN A 89 0.41 -11.15 -2.34
C ASN A 89 1.27 -10.07 -3.01
N ALA A 90 1.08 -9.78 -4.30
CA ALA A 90 1.87 -8.78 -5.03
C ALA A 90 1.81 -7.38 -4.40
N THR A 91 0.62 -6.99 -3.92
CA THR A 91 0.43 -5.71 -3.21
C THR A 91 1.26 -5.64 -1.93
N ASP A 92 1.25 -6.70 -1.12
CA ASP A 92 1.98 -6.74 0.14
C ASP A 92 3.50 -6.70 -0.08
N LYS A 93 3.99 -7.40 -1.11
CA LYS A 93 5.41 -7.36 -1.48
C LYS A 93 5.86 -5.97 -1.88
N LEU A 94 5.09 -5.28 -2.74
CA LEU A 94 5.43 -3.92 -3.15
C LEU A 94 5.33 -2.92 -1.99
N LEU A 95 4.37 -3.09 -1.06
CA LEU A 95 4.28 -2.27 0.14
C LEU A 95 5.51 -2.43 1.06
N ASN A 96 5.90 -3.67 1.32
CA ASN A 96 7.08 -3.95 2.15
C ASN A 96 8.35 -3.36 1.51
N TYR A 97 8.48 -3.46 0.20
CA TYR A 97 9.57 -2.81 -0.54
C TYR A 97 9.51 -1.28 -0.40
N ALA A 98 8.35 -0.68 -0.58
CA ALA A 98 8.13 0.76 -0.46
C ALA A 98 8.49 1.30 0.94
N GLU A 99 8.18 0.55 1.99
CA GLU A 99 8.57 0.86 3.37
C GLU A 99 10.10 0.77 3.54
N SER A 100 10.72 -0.29 3.05
CA SER A 100 12.18 -0.49 3.16
C SER A 100 12.99 0.61 2.47
N VAL A 101 12.51 1.10 1.33
CA VAL A 101 13.16 2.20 0.58
C VAL A 101 12.97 3.54 1.29
N LYS A 102 11.80 3.76 1.91
CA LYS A 102 11.52 4.96 2.70
C LYS A 102 12.41 5.03 3.94
N ASP A 103 12.61 3.91 4.62
CA ASP A 103 13.49 3.79 5.79
C ASP A 103 14.96 3.99 5.44
N ARG A 104 15.42 3.49 4.29
CA ARG A 104 16.80 3.73 3.79
C ARG A 104 17.08 5.22 3.55
N LYS A 105 16.11 5.97 3.05
CA LYS A 105 16.23 7.43 2.86
C LYS A 105 16.14 8.21 4.18
N SER A 106 15.52 7.64 5.21
CA SER A 106 15.37 8.25 6.54
C SER A 106 16.50 7.90 7.52
N GLY A 107 17.49 7.06 7.12
CA GLY A 107 18.61 6.69 7.96
C GLY A 107 18.25 5.80 9.17
N SER A 108 17.10 5.17 9.16
CA SER A 108 16.63 4.30 10.24
C SER A 108 16.86 2.83 9.90
N ASN A 109 17.84 2.22 10.58
CA ASN A 109 18.08 0.77 10.57
C ASN A 109 16.98 0.06 11.38
N ASN A 110 15.96 -0.49 10.71
CA ASN A 110 14.89 -1.26 11.35
C ASN A 110 15.00 -2.77 11.07
N SER A 111 16.13 -3.39 11.45
CA SER A 111 16.25 -4.86 11.36
C SER A 111 16.51 -5.58 12.70
N VAL A 112 16.54 -4.88 13.84
CA VAL A 112 16.84 -5.52 15.15
C VAL A 112 15.79 -5.19 16.23
N ASP A 113 14.82 -4.33 15.98
CA ASP A 113 13.87 -3.83 16.99
C ASP A 113 12.49 -4.53 17.01
N ASN A 114 12.40 -5.75 16.47
CA ASN A 114 11.07 -6.37 16.22
C ASN A 114 10.29 -6.80 17.47
N LEU A 115 10.85 -6.72 18.68
CA LEU A 115 10.12 -7.12 19.90
C LEU A 115 10.22 -6.10 21.07
N LYS A 116 10.99 -5.05 20.99
CA LYS A 116 11.06 -4.03 22.05
C LYS A 116 9.72 -3.36 22.34
N TRP A 117 8.83 -3.30 21.35
CA TRP A 117 7.48 -2.77 21.56
C TRP A 117 6.64 -3.66 22.48
N ARG A 118 7.01 -4.94 22.67
CA ARG A 118 6.35 -5.86 23.61
C ARG A 118 6.61 -5.49 25.07
N GLU A 119 7.65 -4.75 25.36
CA GLU A 119 8.00 -4.25 26.71
C GLU A 119 7.11 -3.08 27.15
N LYS A 120 6.33 -2.51 26.23
CA LYS A 120 5.46 -1.37 26.49
C LYS A 120 4.16 -1.78 27.21
N PRO A 121 3.46 -0.80 27.85
CA PRO A 121 2.14 -1.04 28.40
C PRO A 121 1.18 -1.64 27.37
N VAL A 122 0.24 -2.47 27.82
CA VAL A 122 -0.68 -3.22 26.94
C VAL A 122 -1.47 -2.32 25.99
N VAL A 123 -1.89 -1.12 26.43
CA VAL A 123 -2.58 -0.13 25.60
C VAL A 123 -1.72 0.29 24.40
N GLU A 124 -0.43 0.54 24.63
CA GLU A 124 0.50 0.92 23.57
C GLU A 124 0.82 -0.26 22.64
N ARG A 125 0.84 -1.49 23.17
CA ARG A 125 1.03 -2.70 22.35
C ARG A 125 -0.14 -2.92 21.40
N VAL A 126 -1.37 -2.74 21.89
CA VAL A 126 -2.59 -2.82 21.08
C VAL A 126 -2.58 -1.73 20.00
N ALA A 127 -2.31 -0.48 20.37
CA ALA A 127 -2.20 0.62 19.42
C ALA A 127 -1.12 0.37 18.34
N TYR A 128 0.04 -0.13 18.74
CA TYR A 128 1.13 -0.48 17.83
C TYR A 128 0.74 -1.60 16.86
N SER A 129 0.08 -2.66 17.35
CA SER A 129 -0.43 -3.77 16.53
C SER A 129 -1.41 -3.28 15.47
N LEU A 130 -2.34 -2.39 15.84
CA LEU A 130 -3.27 -1.77 14.89
C LEU A 130 -2.54 -0.90 13.87
N LEU A 131 -1.65 0.00 14.30
CA LEU A 131 -0.90 0.89 13.41
C LEU A 131 -0.02 0.15 12.40
N LYS A 132 0.58 -0.98 12.81
CA LYS A 132 1.48 -1.78 11.97
C LYS A 132 0.80 -2.93 11.24
N GLY A 133 -0.45 -3.24 11.59
CA GLY A 133 -1.19 -4.35 11.03
C GLY A 133 -0.66 -5.73 11.49
N TYR A 134 -0.17 -5.83 12.75
CA TYR A 134 0.32 -7.08 13.33
C TYR A 134 -0.80 -7.86 14.00
N GLU A 135 -1.09 -9.06 13.49
CA GLU A 135 -2.15 -9.93 14.03
C GLU A 135 -1.64 -10.89 15.11
N GLN A 136 -0.32 -11.10 15.21
CA GLN A 136 0.26 -12.22 15.95
C GLN A 136 -0.05 -12.22 17.45
N PHE A 137 -0.08 -11.05 18.11
CA PHE A 137 -0.23 -10.93 19.56
C PHE A 137 -1.51 -10.21 19.97
N ILE A 138 -2.34 -9.80 19.00
CA ILE A 138 -3.47 -8.90 19.27
C ILE A 138 -4.49 -9.52 20.21
N GLN A 139 -4.78 -10.82 20.08
CA GLN A 139 -5.76 -11.49 20.92
C GLN A 139 -5.32 -11.59 22.39
N GLU A 140 -4.04 -11.88 22.62
CA GLU A 140 -3.45 -11.91 23.97
C GLU A 140 -3.46 -10.51 24.60
N ASP A 141 -3.04 -9.49 23.84
CA ASP A 141 -2.99 -8.11 24.32
C ASP A 141 -4.40 -7.55 24.58
N ILE A 142 -5.39 -7.88 23.77
CA ILE A 142 -6.79 -7.49 23.96
C ILE A 142 -7.36 -8.15 25.22
N GLU A 143 -7.09 -9.44 25.46
CA GLU A 143 -7.59 -10.12 26.64
C GLU A 143 -6.93 -9.56 27.92
N GLU A 144 -5.63 -9.27 27.88
CA GLU A 144 -4.92 -8.60 28.99
C GLU A 144 -5.52 -7.21 29.26
N LEU A 145 -5.80 -6.44 28.21
CA LEU A 145 -6.38 -5.10 28.34
C LEU A 145 -7.83 -5.15 28.82
N ARG A 146 -8.62 -6.14 28.36
CA ARG A 146 -10.01 -6.34 28.79
C ARG A 146 -10.14 -6.56 30.29
N GLN A 147 -9.19 -7.27 30.91
CA GLN A 147 -9.17 -7.51 32.37
C GLN A 147 -8.86 -6.25 33.18
N GLN A 148 -8.29 -5.22 32.56
CA GLN A 148 -7.96 -3.95 33.22
C GLN A 148 -9.08 -2.90 33.10
N LEU A 149 -10.11 -3.19 32.29
CA LEU A 149 -11.19 -2.24 32.00
C LEU A 149 -12.52 -2.71 32.60
N GLU A 150 -13.37 -1.73 32.95
CA GLU A 150 -14.66 -1.99 33.60
C GLU A 150 -15.67 -2.73 32.69
N SER A 151 -15.55 -2.57 31.38
CA SER A 151 -16.46 -3.20 30.41
C SER A 151 -15.80 -3.45 29.06
N PRO A 152 -16.27 -4.42 28.27
CA PRO A 152 -15.83 -4.59 26.89
C PRO A 152 -16.10 -3.38 26.00
N MET A 153 -17.12 -2.58 26.30
CA MET A 153 -17.44 -1.36 25.57
C MET A 153 -16.37 -0.29 25.78
N ALA A 154 -15.84 -0.16 26.99
CA ALA A 154 -14.74 0.77 27.30
C ALA A 154 -13.45 0.42 26.52
N LEU A 155 -13.22 -0.86 26.20
CA LEU A 155 -12.11 -1.29 25.35
C LEU A 155 -12.28 -0.80 23.91
N ILE A 156 -13.49 -0.90 23.38
CA ILE A 156 -13.79 -0.50 21.98
C ILE A 156 -13.78 1.03 21.85
N GLU A 157 -14.54 1.73 22.71
CA GLU A 157 -14.72 3.20 22.65
C GLU A 157 -13.47 3.98 23.04
N GLY A 158 -12.56 3.41 23.81
CA GLY A 158 -11.30 3.99 24.21
C GLY A 158 -10.13 3.50 23.33
N PRO A 159 -9.30 2.57 23.82
CA PRO A 159 -8.01 2.24 23.21
C PRO A 159 -8.07 1.83 21.74
N LEU A 160 -9.11 1.08 21.33
CA LEU A 160 -9.23 0.61 19.94
C LEU A 160 -9.64 1.75 19.01
N MET A 161 -10.62 2.58 19.40
CA MET A 161 -11.04 3.72 18.61
C MET A 161 -9.94 4.79 18.54
N ASP A 162 -9.22 5.03 19.64
CA ASP A 162 -8.10 5.99 19.65
C ASP A 162 -7.00 5.55 18.69
N ALA A 163 -6.65 4.28 18.68
CA ALA A 163 -5.67 3.73 17.75
C ALA A 163 -6.14 3.83 16.29
N MET A 164 -7.41 3.56 16.01
CA MET A 164 -7.97 3.69 14.65
C MET A 164 -8.11 5.13 14.20
N ASN A 165 -8.39 6.07 15.10
CA ASN A 165 -8.38 7.51 14.83
C ASN A 165 -6.97 7.97 14.42
N GLU A 166 -5.93 7.46 15.09
CA GLU A 166 -4.54 7.73 14.71
C GLU A 166 -4.18 7.13 13.34
N VAL A 167 -4.64 5.92 13.02
CA VAL A 167 -4.53 5.33 11.67
C VAL A 167 -5.18 6.25 10.63
N GLY A 168 -6.39 6.74 10.90
CA GLY A 168 -7.11 7.66 10.03
C GLY A 168 -6.38 9.00 9.85
N ARG A 169 -5.83 9.56 10.92
CA ARG A 169 -5.04 10.80 10.89
C ARG A 169 -3.79 10.61 10.02
N LEU A 170 -3.02 9.55 10.24
CA LEU A 170 -1.81 9.24 9.47
C LEU A 170 -2.11 8.97 8.00
N PHE A 171 -3.24 8.33 7.69
CA PHE A 171 -3.70 8.16 6.31
C PHE A 171 -4.05 9.52 5.66
N GLY A 172 -4.77 10.39 6.37
CA GLY A 172 -5.09 11.74 5.90
C GLY A 172 -3.86 12.60 5.62
N GLU A 173 -2.81 12.46 6.43
CA GLU A 173 -1.51 13.11 6.24
C GLU A 173 -0.63 12.46 5.15
N GLY A 174 -1.08 11.36 4.52
CA GLY A 174 -0.31 10.62 3.52
C GLY A 174 0.89 9.83 4.08
N LYS A 175 0.91 9.60 5.40
CA LYS A 175 1.95 8.79 6.08
C LYS A 175 1.66 7.30 6.06
N LEU A 176 0.38 6.91 5.97
CA LEU A 176 -0.07 5.55 5.74
C LEU A 176 -0.74 5.43 4.37
N PHE A 177 -0.68 4.22 3.78
CA PHE A 177 -1.32 3.89 2.51
C PHE A 177 -2.61 3.12 2.75
N LEU A 178 -3.53 3.14 1.79
CA LEU A 178 -4.81 2.45 1.90
C LEU A 178 -4.67 0.96 2.27
N PRO A 179 -3.76 0.16 1.69
CA PRO A 179 -3.57 -1.23 2.13
C PRO A 179 -3.13 -1.39 3.59
N GLN A 180 -2.37 -0.44 4.14
CA GLN A 180 -2.01 -0.46 5.56
C GLN A 180 -3.23 -0.19 6.45
N VAL A 181 -4.11 0.74 6.05
CA VAL A 181 -5.39 0.97 6.74
C VAL A 181 -6.28 -0.28 6.71
N VAL A 182 -6.31 -0.99 5.57
CA VAL A 182 -7.04 -2.28 5.46
C VAL A 182 -6.44 -3.34 6.38
N LYS A 183 -5.10 -3.42 6.49
CA LYS A 183 -4.44 -4.32 7.46
C LYS A 183 -4.83 -3.97 8.90
N SER A 184 -4.80 -2.68 9.27
CA SER A 184 -5.24 -2.21 10.60
C SER A 184 -6.70 -2.61 10.90
N ALA A 185 -7.59 -2.42 9.93
CA ALA A 185 -8.99 -2.83 10.06
C ALA A 185 -9.15 -4.36 10.25
N ARG A 186 -8.34 -5.18 9.58
CA ARG A 186 -8.34 -6.64 9.79
C ARG A 186 -7.88 -7.01 11.19
N VAL A 187 -6.86 -6.35 11.73
CA VAL A 187 -6.42 -6.58 13.11
C VAL A 187 -7.53 -6.24 14.10
N MET A 188 -8.30 -5.18 13.86
CA MET A 188 -9.44 -4.79 14.70
C MET A 188 -10.62 -5.78 14.64
N GLN A 189 -10.74 -6.59 13.58
CA GLN A 189 -11.79 -7.60 13.42
C GLN A 189 -11.48 -8.94 14.13
N LYS A 190 -10.26 -9.11 14.61
CA LYS A 190 -9.80 -10.31 15.35
C LYS A 190 -10.20 -10.27 16.82
#